data_e1c852c2d8cf07b492ef8491ba9997e4
#
_entry.id   e1c852c2d8cf07b492ef8491ba9997e4
#
_cell.length_a   1.000
_cell.length_b   1.000
_cell.length_c   1.000
_cell.angle_alpha   90.00
_cell.angle_beta   90.00
_cell.angle_gamma   90.00
#
_symmetry.space_group_name_H-M   'P 1'
#
loop_
_entity.id
_entity.type
_entity.pdbx_description
1 polymer ?
#
loop_
_entity_poly.entity_id
_entity_poly.type
_entity_poly.pdbx_seq_one_letter_code
_entity_poly.pdbx_strand_id
1 'polypeptide(L)'
;MTDTADRTEHTAPAARDDQPQAPEEAAEALLAEPLEMPEPGPAPAGFRFPTDAELMDGPNPLTDPDEDDVDDEDETGDETEGEPDDSDVAARLDADGFPILDDENADSALDPAESTRVEIVVPDFPEDFRAGFACIVGRPNAGKSTLTNAMVGTKIAITSGRPQTTRHNVRGVIHKEKAQIVLVDTPGLHRPRTLLGKRLNDLVRETLTDVDVVVFCIPANEKIGPGDRFITRDLAELRTPVVAVVTKADTVTREALAAQLLAVDQLGEWADIVPVSAKRDEQIDVLEEVLLGHMPLSPPLYPTGEITDEPQQVMIAELVREAALEGVRDELPHSLAVIVDEIADPDDEREVGRIKGVGGRLQVRVSLVVERDSQKAIIIGKGGRRLKEVGVNARKGIEKLLGRKVYLDLHVRTAKDWQSDPKALARLGF
;
A
#
# COMPACT_ATOMS: atom_id res chain seq x y z
N MET A 1 75.27 46.49 -18.88
CA MET A 1 74.80 47.55 -19.73
C MET A 1 73.31 47.57 -19.58
N THR A 2 72.87 48.37 -18.63
CA THR A 2 72.23 49.70 -18.77
C THR A 2 70.86 49.54 -19.44
N ASP A 3 69.76 50.02 -19.03
CA ASP A 3 69.46 51.05 -18.04
C ASP A 3 67.93 51.23 -18.00
N THR A 4 67.51 51.73 -16.90
CA THR A 4 66.48 52.70 -16.60
C THR A 4 65.01 52.35 -16.65
N ALA A 5 64.49 52.43 -15.48
CA ALA A 5 63.26 52.91 -14.93
C ALA A 5 62.36 53.83 -15.79
N ASP A 6 61.06 53.65 -15.69
CA ASP A 6 60.19 54.80 -15.51
C ASP A 6 58.98 54.49 -14.64
N ARG A 7 58.82 55.25 -13.56
CA ARG A 7 57.69 55.33 -12.66
C ARG A 7 56.68 56.32 -13.19
N THR A 8 55.46 55.97 -13.33
CA THR A 8 54.35 56.93 -13.28
C THR A 8 53.32 56.51 -12.29
N GLU A 9 53.26 57.27 -11.21
CA GLU A 9 52.16 57.27 -10.22
C GLU A 9 50.84 57.67 -10.91
N HIS A 10 49.79 56.96 -10.69
CA HIS A 10 48.45 57.50 -10.87
C HIS A 10 47.60 57.20 -9.62
N THR A 11 47.27 58.29 -8.98
CA THR A 11 46.40 58.57 -7.90
C THR A 11 45.00 57.84 -8.04
N ALA A 12 44.61 57.19 -7.02
CA ALA A 12 43.25 56.67 -6.83
C ALA A 12 42.28 57.81 -6.42
N PRO A 13 41.04 57.80 -6.89
CA PRO A 13 39.95 58.54 -6.24
C PRO A 13 39.16 57.70 -5.26
N ALA A 14 38.72 58.37 -4.21
CA ALA A 14 38.05 57.87 -3.00
C ALA A 14 36.82 57.05 -3.25
N ALA A 15 36.69 56.00 -2.42
CA ALA A 15 35.51 55.21 -2.23
C ALA A 15 34.34 56.06 -1.71
N ARG A 16 33.21 55.96 -2.36
CA ARG A 16 31.90 56.29 -1.77
C ARG A 16 31.26 55.00 -1.25
N ASP A 17 30.99 54.98 0.04
CA ASP A 17 30.12 54.06 0.70
C ASP A 17 28.71 54.19 0.12
N ASP A 18 28.26 53.17 -0.60
CA ASP A 18 26.85 52.90 -0.86
C ASP A 18 26.52 51.52 -0.29
N GLN A 19 26.01 51.51 0.94
CA GLN A 19 25.34 50.37 1.52
C GLN A 19 23.94 50.25 0.88
N PRO A 20 23.51 49.07 0.39
CA PRO A 20 22.11 48.86 0.06
C PRO A 20 21.32 48.65 1.34
N GLN A 21 20.39 49.54 1.61
CA GLN A 21 19.33 49.35 2.61
C GLN A 21 18.48 48.14 2.26
N ALA A 22 18.23 47.31 3.26
CA ALA A 22 17.37 46.11 3.18
C ALA A 22 15.93 46.49 2.90
N PRO A 23 15.20 45.69 2.11
CA PRO A 23 13.75 45.86 1.95
C PRO A 23 13.00 45.08 3.04
N GLU A 24 12.95 45.61 4.24
CA GLU A 24 12.11 45.10 5.33
C GLU A 24 10.66 45.63 5.29
N GLU A 25 10.38 46.63 4.49
CA GLU A 25 9.03 47.23 4.42
C GLU A 25 8.06 46.60 3.41
N ALA A 26 8.50 45.63 2.58
CA ALA A 26 7.66 45.00 1.58
C ALA A 26 7.00 43.67 2.06
N ALA A 27 7.35 43.16 3.24
CA ALA A 27 6.82 41.90 3.78
C ALA A 27 5.58 42.08 4.68
N GLU A 28 5.35 43.27 5.19
CA GLU A 28 4.20 43.54 6.10
C GLU A 28 2.91 43.92 5.38
N ALA A 29 2.91 44.24 4.11
CA ALA A 29 1.73 44.62 3.35
C ALA A 29 0.94 43.46 2.73
N LEU A 30 1.40 42.19 2.89
CA LEU A 30 0.77 40.99 2.31
C LEU A 30 0.04 40.10 3.35
N LEU A 31 -0.07 40.55 4.61
CA LEU A 31 -0.70 39.76 5.70
C LEU A 31 -2.02 40.36 6.21
N ALA A 32 -2.61 41.35 5.56
CA ALA A 32 -3.79 42.02 6.07
C ALA A 32 -4.92 42.09 5.03
N GLU A 33 -5.46 40.92 4.60
CA GLU A 33 -6.86 40.83 4.21
C GLU A 33 -7.29 39.34 4.30
N PRO A 34 -8.27 38.98 5.17
CA PRO A 34 -8.86 37.64 5.12
C PRO A 34 -9.70 37.56 3.84
N LEU A 35 -9.38 36.56 2.98
CA LEU A 35 -10.22 36.17 1.85
C LEU A 35 -11.59 35.75 2.39
N GLU A 36 -12.57 36.63 2.30
CA GLU A 36 -13.97 36.26 2.49
C GLU A 36 -14.36 35.23 1.46
N MET A 37 -14.57 34.00 1.89
CA MET A 37 -15.19 32.96 1.10
C MET A 37 -16.63 33.41 0.77
N PRO A 38 -17.05 33.33 -0.51
CA PRO A 38 -18.43 33.61 -0.85
C PRO A 38 -19.35 32.62 -0.12
N GLU A 39 -20.40 33.15 0.55
CA GLU A 39 -21.43 32.32 1.18
C GLU A 39 -22.02 31.35 0.16
N PRO A 40 -22.25 30.06 0.52
CA PRO A 40 -22.90 29.12 -0.36
C PRO A 40 -24.30 29.66 -0.69
N GLY A 41 -24.55 29.82 -1.98
CA GLY A 41 -25.84 30.25 -2.48
C GLY A 41 -26.98 29.31 -2.02
N PRO A 42 -28.25 29.78 -1.96
CA PRO A 42 -29.38 28.98 -1.50
C PRO A 42 -29.52 27.73 -2.39
N ALA A 43 -29.69 26.56 -1.74
CA ALA A 43 -29.93 25.29 -2.39
C ALA A 43 -31.13 25.39 -3.35
N PRO A 44 -31.09 24.76 -4.53
CA PRO A 44 -32.20 24.76 -5.48
C PRO A 44 -33.46 24.22 -4.81
N ALA A 45 -34.59 24.91 -4.99
CA ALA A 45 -35.87 24.55 -4.41
C ALA A 45 -36.28 23.13 -4.84
N GLY A 46 -36.41 22.22 -3.86
CA GLY A 46 -36.82 20.82 -4.07
C GLY A 46 -35.77 19.77 -3.68
N PHE A 47 -34.58 20.18 -3.26
CA PHE A 47 -33.57 19.22 -2.79
C PHE A 47 -33.82 18.87 -1.31
N ARG A 48 -34.18 17.59 -1.06
CA ARG A 48 -34.32 17.02 0.28
C ARG A 48 -33.24 15.94 0.43
N PHE A 49 -32.47 16.02 1.49
CA PHE A 49 -31.56 14.93 1.85
C PHE A 49 -32.39 13.69 2.22
N PRO A 50 -32.08 12.51 1.67
CA PRO A 50 -32.74 11.27 2.08
C PRO A 50 -32.45 10.99 3.57
N THR A 51 -33.46 10.52 4.28
CA THR A 51 -33.31 10.09 5.68
C THR A 51 -32.62 8.73 5.74
N ASP A 52 -31.99 8.41 6.89
CA ASP A 52 -31.28 7.13 7.09
C ASP A 52 -32.15 5.88 6.80
N ALA A 53 -33.47 6.00 6.91
CA ALA A 53 -34.42 4.94 6.56
C ALA A 53 -34.58 4.76 5.04
N GLU A 54 -34.45 5.81 4.26
CA GLU A 54 -34.53 5.75 2.78
C GLU A 54 -33.23 5.26 2.11
N LEU A 55 -32.12 5.27 2.87
CA LEU A 55 -30.81 4.75 2.43
C LEU A 55 -30.68 3.23 2.60
N MET A 56 -31.61 2.59 3.37
CA MET A 56 -31.56 1.16 3.65
C MET A 56 -32.41 0.31 2.71
N ASP A 57 -33.30 0.90 1.89
CA ASP A 57 -34.30 0.20 1.06
C ASP A 57 -34.02 0.30 -0.47
N GLY A 58 -32.82 0.69 -0.89
CA GLY A 58 -32.46 0.73 -2.30
C GLY A 58 -31.96 -0.63 -2.83
N PRO A 59 -32.26 -0.98 -4.11
CA PRO A 59 -31.77 -2.22 -4.71
C PRO A 59 -30.23 -2.24 -4.72
N ASN A 60 -29.66 -3.39 -4.41
CA ASN A 60 -28.22 -3.63 -4.38
C ASN A 60 -27.62 -3.35 -5.79
N PRO A 61 -26.74 -2.36 -5.96
CA PRO A 61 -26.21 -2.01 -7.28
C PRO A 61 -25.24 -3.02 -7.90
N LEU A 62 -25.08 -4.18 -7.28
CA LEU A 62 -24.17 -5.24 -7.74
C LEU A 62 -24.92 -6.53 -8.20
N THR A 63 -26.25 -6.52 -8.25
CA THR A 63 -27.02 -7.62 -8.86
C THR A 63 -27.46 -7.19 -10.24
N ASP A 64 -27.09 -7.98 -11.26
CA ASP A 64 -27.55 -7.86 -12.62
C ASP A 64 -29.08 -8.05 -12.68
N PRO A 65 -29.83 -7.20 -13.43
CA PRO A 65 -31.29 -7.31 -13.52
C PRO A 65 -31.80 -8.32 -14.58
N ASP A 66 -30.96 -9.16 -15.14
CA ASP A 66 -31.34 -10.08 -16.23
C ASP A 66 -31.15 -11.57 -15.83
N GLU A 67 -31.87 -12.03 -14.81
CA GLU A 67 -32.25 -13.44 -14.67
C GLU A 67 -33.77 -13.47 -14.50
N ASP A 68 -34.47 -13.35 -15.63
CA ASP A 68 -35.89 -13.64 -15.74
C ASP A 68 -36.11 -15.13 -16.09
N ASP A 69 -36.97 -15.72 -15.29
CA ASP A 69 -37.97 -16.74 -15.61
C ASP A 69 -37.60 -17.97 -16.45
N VAL A 70 -37.47 -19.07 -15.77
CA VAL A 70 -37.94 -20.35 -16.32
C VAL A 70 -38.89 -21.01 -15.30
N ASP A 71 -40.18 -20.91 -15.59
CA ASP A 71 -41.24 -21.75 -15.03
C ASP A 71 -40.96 -23.19 -15.41
N ASP A 72 -41.01 -24.08 -14.46
CA ASP A 72 -41.41 -25.50 -14.70
C ASP A 72 -42.28 -26.01 -13.56
N GLU A 73 -43.50 -26.34 -13.98
CA GLU A 73 -44.57 -26.94 -13.20
C GLU A 73 -44.31 -28.41 -12.94
N ASP A 74 -44.90 -28.87 -11.80
CA ASP A 74 -45.42 -30.20 -11.48
C ASP A 74 -44.48 -31.41 -11.43
N GLU A 75 -44.41 -32.01 -10.23
CA GLU A 75 -45.07 -33.29 -9.95
C GLU A 75 -45.01 -33.68 -8.46
N THR A 76 -46.19 -34.08 -8.00
CA THR A 76 -46.54 -34.65 -6.71
C THR A 76 -45.88 -36.01 -6.43
N GLY A 77 -45.44 -36.22 -5.19
CA GLY A 77 -45.01 -37.54 -4.71
C GLY A 77 -44.89 -37.56 -3.19
N ASP A 78 -46.00 -37.98 -2.58
CA ASP A 78 -46.21 -38.42 -1.20
C ASP A 78 -45.18 -39.47 -0.77
N GLU A 79 -44.59 -39.34 0.44
CA GLU A 79 -44.51 -40.38 1.46
C GLU A 79 -43.73 -39.93 2.71
N THR A 80 -44.39 -40.13 3.79
CA THR A 80 -44.14 -40.06 5.22
C THR A 80 -42.82 -40.70 5.67
N GLU A 81 -42.14 -40.08 6.65
CA GLU A 81 -41.83 -40.64 7.98
C GLU A 81 -40.64 -39.95 8.64
N GLY A 82 -40.83 -39.54 9.89
CA GLY A 82 -39.77 -39.49 10.89
C GLY A 82 -39.27 -38.12 11.28
N GLU A 83 -40.06 -37.36 12.05
CA GLU A 83 -39.53 -36.28 12.88
C GLU A 83 -38.67 -36.85 14.02
N PRO A 84 -37.45 -36.35 14.29
CA PRO A 84 -36.90 -36.42 15.63
C PRO A 84 -37.31 -35.18 16.41
N ASP A 85 -37.90 -35.43 17.53
CA ASP A 85 -38.31 -34.60 18.65
C ASP A 85 -37.23 -33.57 19.03
N ASP A 86 -37.39 -32.33 18.57
CA ASP A 86 -36.68 -31.17 19.07
C ASP A 86 -37.47 -30.56 20.24
N SER A 87 -37.44 -31.22 21.39
CA SER A 87 -37.90 -30.64 22.65
C SER A 87 -36.78 -29.78 23.27
N ASP A 88 -36.99 -28.46 23.19
CA ASP A 88 -36.65 -27.45 24.17
C ASP A 88 -35.25 -27.46 24.81
N VAL A 89 -34.31 -26.71 24.21
CA VAL A 89 -33.36 -25.95 24.99
C VAL A 89 -33.49 -24.46 24.64
N ALA A 90 -34.56 -23.85 25.12
CA ALA A 90 -34.66 -22.40 25.16
C ALA A 90 -33.65 -21.90 26.20
N ALA A 91 -32.53 -21.34 25.75
CA ALA A 91 -31.60 -20.65 26.62
C ALA A 91 -32.32 -19.50 27.36
N ARG A 92 -32.33 -19.57 28.71
CA ARG A 92 -32.84 -18.49 29.54
C ARG A 92 -31.86 -17.32 29.43
N LEU A 93 -32.40 -16.15 29.11
CA LEU A 93 -31.64 -14.88 29.04
C LEU A 93 -31.90 -14.08 30.31
N ASP A 94 -30.89 -13.35 30.79
CA ASP A 94 -31.04 -12.37 31.88
C ASP A 94 -31.78 -11.12 31.42
N ALA A 95 -31.97 -10.15 32.31
CA ALA A 95 -32.67 -8.89 32.04
C ALA A 95 -31.98 -8.00 31.00
N ASP A 96 -30.71 -8.26 30.71
CA ASP A 96 -29.88 -7.54 29.76
C ASP A 96 -29.66 -8.32 28.45
N GLY A 97 -30.31 -9.52 28.31
CA GLY A 97 -30.30 -10.30 27.07
C GLY A 97 -29.13 -11.26 26.92
N PHE A 98 -28.38 -11.58 27.98
CA PHE A 98 -27.29 -12.54 27.96
C PHE A 98 -27.76 -13.92 28.44
N PRO A 99 -27.23 -15.03 27.89
CA PRO A 99 -27.59 -16.39 28.32
C PRO A 99 -27.18 -16.62 29.79
N ILE A 100 -28.13 -17.04 30.62
CA ILE A 100 -27.88 -17.48 31.99
C ILE A 100 -27.25 -18.86 31.90
N LEU A 101 -25.98 -18.98 32.30
CA LEU A 101 -25.33 -20.26 32.47
C LEU A 101 -25.72 -20.81 33.85
N ASP A 102 -26.55 -21.86 33.85
CA ASP A 102 -26.92 -22.53 35.10
C ASP A 102 -25.69 -23.20 35.72
N ASP A 103 -25.40 -22.83 36.96
CA ASP A 103 -24.22 -23.25 37.75
C ASP A 103 -24.20 -24.76 38.11
N GLU A 104 -25.19 -25.54 37.66
CA GLU A 104 -25.30 -26.98 38.00
C GLU A 104 -24.32 -27.89 37.23
N ASN A 105 -23.57 -27.35 36.25
CA ASN A 105 -22.49 -28.08 35.55
C ASN A 105 -21.08 -27.61 35.92
N ALA A 106 -20.92 -26.83 36.97
CA ALA A 106 -19.62 -26.32 37.39
C ALA A 106 -18.71 -27.39 38.03
N ASP A 107 -19.25 -28.58 38.34
CA ASP A 107 -18.48 -29.66 38.98
C ASP A 107 -17.82 -30.66 38.00
N SER A 108 -18.02 -30.49 36.69
CA SER A 108 -17.14 -31.12 35.69
C SER A 108 -16.00 -30.17 35.27
N ALA A 109 -15.60 -29.33 36.18
CA ALA A 109 -14.45 -28.46 36.01
C ALA A 109 -13.23 -29.33 35.66
N LEU A 110 -12.75 -29.12 34.45
CA LEU A 110 -11.42 -29.51 33.99
C LEU A 110 -10.43 -29.34 35.13
N ASP A 111 -9.79 -30.44 35.52
CA ASP A 111 -8.74 -30.47 36.53
C ASP A 111 -7.79 -29.29 36.24
N PRO A 112 -7.59 -28.35 37.16
CA PRO A 112 -6.66 -27.22 36.92
C PRO A 112 -5.21 -27.67 36.70
N ALA A 113 -4.92 -28.99 36.87
CA ALA A 113 -3.65 -29.60 36.53
C ALA A 113 -3.53 -29.94 34.99
N GLU A 114 -4.63 -30.01 34.24
CA GLU A 114 -4.64 -30.21 32.77
C GLU A 114 -4.84 -28.92 31.97
N SER A 115 -4.71 -27.74 32.59
CA SER A 115 -4.51 -26.53 31.79
C SER A 115 -3.26 -26.77 30.96
N THR A 116 -3.46 -27.05 29.68
CA THR A 116 -2.39 -27.13 28.68
C THR A 116 -1.65 -25.79 28.75
N ARG A 117 -0.59 -25.74 29.55
CA ARG A 117 0.36 -24.65 29.47
C ARG A 117 0.88 -24.72 28.06
N VAL A 118 0.39 -23.82 27.20
CA VAL A 118 1.05 -23.54 25.94
C VAL A 118 2.42 -23.02 26.35
N GLU A 119 3.41 -23.91 26.42
CA GLU A 119 4.80 -23.49 26.51
C GLU A 119 5.05 -22.69 25.23
N ILE A 120 5.04 -21.38 25.39
CA ILE A 120 5.57 -20.49 24.35
C ILE A 120 7.06 -20.80 24.32
N VAL A 121 7.45 -21.71 23.42
CA VAL A 121 8.86 -21.97 23.11
C VAL A 121 9.36 -20.70 22.42
N VAL A 122 9.91 -19.79 23.22
CA VAL A 122 10.64 -18.63 22.69
C VAL A 122 11.87 -19.22 22.00
N PRO A 123 12.06 -19.04 20.70
CA PRO A 123 13.26 -19.52 20.02
C PRO A 123 14.50 -18.95 20.72
N ASP A 124 15.53 -19.77 20.88
CA ASP A 124 16.82 -19.33 21.41
C ASP A 124 17.43 -18.33 20.42
N PHE A 125 17.67 -17.10 20.87
CA PHE A 125 18.25 -16.03 20.07
C PHE A 125 19.34 -15.31 20.88
N PRO A 126 20.38 -14.74 20.25
CA PRO A 126 21.44 -14.03 20.92
C PRO A 126 20.91 -12.84 21.74
N GLU A 127 21.52 -12.59 22.94
CA GLU A 127 21.14 -11.44 23.77
C GLU A 127 21.36 -10.09 23.06
N ASP A 128 22.25 -10.03 22.05
CA ASP A 128 22.55 -8.88 21.23
C ASP A 128 21.69 -8.82 19.94
N PHE A 129 20.62 -9.64 19.86
CA PHE A 129 19.74 -9.65 18.70
C PHE A 129 19.00 -8.32 18.55
N ARG A 130 18.92 -7.82 17.31
CA ARG A 130 18.24 -6.57 16.97
C ARG A 130 17.10 -6.84 15.98
N ALA A 131 15.92 -6.34 16.31
CA ALA A 131 14.79 -6.39 15.37
C ALA A 131 13.95 -5.12 15.49
N GLY A 132 13.42 -4.67 14.35
CA GLY A 132 12.60 -3.48 14.31
C GLY A 132 11.99 -3.22 12.93
N PHE A 133 11.22 -2.15 12.86
CA PHE A 133 10.47 -1.75 11.66
C PHE A 133 11.15 -0.58 10.94
N ALA A 134 11.28 -0.68 9.62
CA ALA A 134 11.75 0.38 8.75
C ALA A 134 10.67 0.75 7.74
N CYS A 135 10.13 1.98 7.81
CA CYS A 135 9.11 2.46 6.88
C CYS A 135 9.73 3.14 5.66
N ILE A 136 9.38 2.70 4.47
CA ILE A 136 9.89 3.25 3.22
C ILE A 136 8.89 4.26 2.65
N VAL A 137 9.28 5.54 2.63
CA VAL A 137 8.46 6.65 2.14
C VAL A 137 9.11 7.39 0.97
N GLY A 138 8.32 8.17 0.27
CA GLY A 138 8.79 8.97 -0.87
C GLY A 138 7.67 9.24 -1.84
N ARG A 139 7.88 10.13 -2.81
CA ARG A 139 6.87 10.39 -3.84
C ARG A 139 6.59 9.16 -4.71
N PRO A 140 5.47 9.16 -5.45
CA PRO A 140 5.24 8.14 -6.48
C PRO A 140 6.44 8.01 -7.42
N ASN A 141 6.78 6.77 -7.80
CA ASN A 141 7.90 6.44 -8.69
C ASN A 141 9.31 6.76 -8.16
N ALA A 142 9.47 7.05 -6.88
CA ALA A 142 10.79 7.22 -6.25
C ALA A 142 11.60 5.92 -6.14
N GLY A 143 11.02 4.77 -6.47
CA GLY A 143 11.73 3.49 -6.45
C GLY A 143 11.53 2.68 -5.17
N LYS A 144 10.57 3.04 -4.31
CA LYS A 144 10.28 2.39 -3.01
C LYS A 144 10.10 0.88 -3.13
N SER A 145 9.06 0.42 -3.81
CA SER A 145 8.75 -1.02 -3.97
C SER A 145 9.85 -1.79 -4.71
N THR A 146 10.64 -1.13 -5.59
CA THR A 146 11.80 -1.74 -6.23
C THR A 146 12.92 -1.95 -5.21
N LEU A 147 13.13 -0.98 -4.32
CA LEU A 147 14.09 -1.07 -3.23
C LEU A 147 13.68 -2.17 -2.23
N THR A 148 12.43 -2.17 -1.81
CA THR A 148 11.87 -3.21 -0.93
C THR A 148 12.13 -4.62 -1.49
N ASN A 149 11.77 -4.86 -2.75
CA ASN A 149 11.98 -6.15 -3.40
C ASN A 149 13.48 -6.54 -3.48
N ALA A 150 14.38 -5.57 -3.73
CA ALA A 150 15.82 -5.83 -3.78
C ALA A 150 16.37 -6.20 -2.40
N MET A 151 16.00 -5.47 -1.35
CA MET A 151 16.43 -5.73 0.03
C MET A 151 15.90 -7.07 0.55
N VAL A 152 14.65 -7.43 0.26
CA VAL A 152 14.06 -8.72 0.67
C VAL A 152 14.59 -9.89 -0.18
N GLY A 153 15.17 -9.60 -1.36
CA GLY A 153 15.68 -10.61 -2.28
C GLY A 153 14.60 -11.36 -3.07
N THR A 154 13.33 -11.00 -2.90
CA THR A 154 12.21 -11.57 -3.65
C THR A 154 11.14 -10.53 -3.93
N LYS A 155 10.26 -10.84 -4.88
CA LYS A 155 9.18 -9.93 -5.25
C LYS A 155 7.99 -10.10 -4.29
N ILE A 156 7.81 -9.15 -3.39
CA ILE A 156 6.66 -9.04 -2.48
C ILE A 156 5.75 -7.86 -2.83
N ALA A 157 6.31 -6.80 -3.39
CA ALA A 157 5.56 -5.63 -3.83
C ALA A 157 5.56 -5.51 -5.36
N ILE A 158 4.45 -5.09 -5.95
CA ILE A 158 4.38 -4.84 -7.38
C ILE A 158 5.13 -3.56 -7.76
N THR A 159 5.71 -3.57 -8.96
CA THR A 159 6.48 -2.45 -9.48
C THR A 159 5.86 -1.94 -10.78
N SER A 160 5.62 -0.64 -10.87
CA SER A 160 5.10 -0.02 -12.08
C SER A 160 5.68 1.38 -12.26
N GLY A 161 5.83 1.81 -13.49
CA GLY A 161 6.15 3.21 -13.79
C GLY A 161 4.99 4.18 -13.56
N ARG A 162 3.88 3.74 -12.96
CA ARG A 162 2.68 4.53 -12.72
C ARG A 162 2.62 5.01 -11.28
N PRO A 163 2.07 6.21 -11.02
CA PRO A 163 1.82 6.66 -9.65
C PRO A 163 0.76 5.79 -8.96
N GLN A 164 0.84 5.71 -7.62
CA GLN A 164 -0.06 4.90 -6.78
C GLN A 164 -0.03 3.40 -7.12
N THR A 165 1.17 2.87 -7.38
CA THR A 165 1.37 1.43 -7.58
C THR A 165 1.08 0.68 -6.30
N THR A 166 1.66 1.07 -5.16
CA THR A 166 1.36 0.54 -3.82
C THR A 166 0.14 1.26 -3.25
N ARG A 167 -0.84 0.52 -2.72
CA ARG A 167 -2.09 1.05 -2.16
C ARG A 167 -2.39 0.58 -0.74
N HIS A 168 -1.63 -0.34 -0.22
CA HIS A 168 -1.62 -0.81 1.17
C HIS A 168 -0.18 -0.94 1.61
N ASN A 169 0.04 -1.10 2.90
CA ASN A 169 1.38 -1.35 3.41
C ASN A 169 1.76 -2.79 3.09
N VAL A 170 2.90 -2.99 2.43
CA VAL A 170 3.46 -4.31 2.17
C VAL A 170 4.63 -4.53 3.11
N ARG A 171 4.57 -5.58 3.92
CA ARG A 171 5.67 -5.93 4.83
C ARG A 171 6.58 -6.96 4.22
N GLY A 172 7.88 -6.71 4.31
CA GLY A 172 8.93 -7.61 3.89
C GLY A 172 9.93 -7.83 5.00
N VAL A 173 10.28 -9.08 5.26
CA VAL A 173 11.16 -9.44 6.37
C VAL A 173 12.54 -9.83 5.85
N ILE A 174 13.57 -9.17 6.35
CA ILE A 174 14.98 -9.46 6.10
C ILE A 174 15.55 -10.17 7.31
N HIS A 175 16.04 -11.39 7.12
CA HIS A 175 16.68 -12.16 8.17
C HIS A 175 18.20 -12.09 8.05
N LYS A 176 18.88 -11.79 9.16
CA LYS A 176 20.32 -11.88 9.33
C LYS A 176 20.62 -12.79 10.53
N GLU A 177 21.86 -13.20 10.66
CA GLU A 177 22.27 -14.12 11.75
C GLU A 177 21.90 -13.61 13.16
N LYS A 178 22.04 -12.29 13.37
CA LYS A 178 21.80 -11.63 14.68
C LYS A 178 20.81 -10.48 14.57
N ALA A 179 20.03 -10.42 13.51
CA ALA A 179 19.10 -9.33 13.34
C ALA A 179 17.95 -9.65 12.39
N GLN A 180 16.88 -8.85 12.50
CA GLN A 180 15.75 -8.89 11.63
C GLN A 180 15.27 -7.45 11.32
N ILE A 181 15.05 -7.13 10.04
CA ILE A 181 14.45 -5.86 9.64
C ILE A 181 13.09 -6.15 9.02
N VAL A 182 12.05 -5.53 9.52
CA VAL A 182 10.73 -5.55 8.92
C VAL A 182 10.57 -4.28 8.10
N LEU A 183 10.69 -4.40 6.79
CA LEU A 183 10.45 -3.31 5.86
C LEU A 183 8.96 -3.10 5.65
N VAL A 184 8.48 -1.86 5.73
CA VAL A 184 7.10 -1.49 5.42
C VAL A 184 7.10 -0.60 4.18
N ASP A 185 6.80 -1.18 3.00
CA ASP A 185 6.62 -0.41 1.76
C ASP A 185 5.27 0.29 1.78
N THR A 186 5.28 1.60 1.62
CA THR A 186 4.09 2.43 1.75
C THR A 186 3.65 3.05 0.42
N PRO A 187 2.38 3.43 0.30
CA PRO A 187 1.91 4.27 -0.79
C PRO A 187 2.76 5.53 -0.96
N GLY A 188 2.88 6.01 -2.20
CA GLY A 188 3.62 7.26 -2.46
C GLY A 188 2.88 8.49 -1.92
N LEU A 189 3.53 9.27 -1.06
CA LEU A 189 3.00 10.51 -0.52
C LEU A 189 2.86 11.59 -1.61
N HIS A 190 1.67 12.18 -1.71
CA HIS A 190 1.37 13.28 -2.63
C HIS A 190 0.17 14.08 -2.12
N ARG A 191 -0.08 15.25 -2.71
CA ARG A 191 -1.31 16.00 -2.40
C ARG A 191 -2.54 15.22 -2.85
N PRO A 192 -3.44 14.81 -1.93
CA PRO A 192 -4.59 13.98 -2.27
C PRO A 192 -5.63 14.77 -3.06
N ARG A 193 -6.23 14.14 -4.07
CA ARG A 193 -7.31 14.70 -4.89
C ARG A 193 -8.61 13.91 -4.76
N THR A 194 -8.55 12.70 -4.22
CA THR A 194 -9.67 11.78 -4.02
C THR A 194 -9.72 11.33 -2.57
N LEU A 195 -10.84 10.75 -2.13
CA LEU A 195 -10.95 10.16 -0.81
C LEU A 195 -9.96 9.01 -0.64
N LEU A 196 -9.79 8.16 -1.67
CA LEU A 196 -8.76 7.13 -1.69
C LEU A 196 -7.37 7.74 -1.44
N GLY A 197 -6.99 8.79 -2.18
CA GLY A 197 -5.68 9.44 -1.99
C GLY A 197 -5.49 9.98 -0.57
N LYS A 198 -6.56 10.49 0.08
CA LYS A 198 -6.50 10.93 1.47
C LYS A 198 -6.25 9.74 2.41
N ARG A 199 -7.01 8.64 2.28
CA ARG A 199 -6.82 7.43 3.08
C ARG A 199 -5.42 6.84 2.95
N LEU A 200 -4.87 6.83 1.72
CA LEU A 200 -3.49 6.36 1.50
C LEU A 200 -2.44 7.23 2.22
N ASN A 201 -2.61 8.56 2.23
CA ASN A 201 -1.70 9.43 2.98
C ASN A 201 -1.86 9.25 4.49
N ASP A 202 -3.09 9.08 5.00
CA ASP A 202 -3.35 8.86 6.41
C ASP A 202 -2.72 7.53 6.87
N LEU A 203 -2.84 6.46 6.07
CA LEU A 203 -2.17 5.17 6.31
C LEU A 203 -0.65 5.33 6.44
N VAL A 204 -0.02 6.12 5.56
CA VAL A 204 1.43 6.37 5.65
C VAL A 204 1.79 7.11 6.94
N ARG A 205 1.01 8.14 7.32
CA ARG A 205 1.26 8.90 8.55
C ARG A 205 1.11 8.05 9.81
N GLU A 206 0.10 7.20 9.87
CA GLU A 206 -0.06 6.23 10.97
C GLU A 206 1.17 5.32 11.05
N THR A 207 1.61 4.75 9.93
CA THR A 207 2.79 3.90 9.89
C THR A 207 4.05 4.61 10.38
N LEU A 208 4.24 5.88 10.06
CA LEU A 208 5.42 6.66 10.46
C LEU A 208 5.55 6.86 11.98
N THR A 209 4.46 6.71 12.75
CA THR A 209 4.49 6.84 14.21
C THR A 209 5.00 5.59 14.93
N ASP A 210 4.94 4.45 14.26
CA ASP A 210 5.12 3.12 14.87
C ASP A 210 6.38 2.38 14.38
N VAL A 211 7.34 3.10 13.79
CA VAL A 211 8.55 2.49 13.23
C VAL A 211 9.81 3.01 13.90
N ASP A 212 10.88 2.21 13.86
CA ASP A 212 12.17 2.51 14.49
C ASP A 212 13.06 3.39 13.61
N VAL A 213 12.88 3.32 12.28
CA VAL A 213 13.62 4.13 11.31
C VAL A 213 12.76 4.41 10.06
N VAL A 214 12.94 5.56 9.47
CA VAL A 214 12.28 5.96 8.22
C VAL A 214 13.29 6.01 7.09
N VAL A 215 12.97 5.36 5.96
CA VAL A 215 13.75 5.37 4.72
C VAL A 215 13.09 6.32 3.73
N PHE A 216 13.69 7.49 3.51
CA PHE A 216 13.16 8.48 2.57
C PHE A 216 13.79 8.35 1.19
N CYS A 217 13.05 7.83 0.22
CA CYS A 217 13.51 7.60 -1.15
C CYS A 217 13.41 8.84 -2.03
N ILE A 218 14.55 9.27 -2.59
CA ILE A 218 14.68 10.39 -3.51
C ILE A 218 15.42 9.90 -4.78
N PRO A 219 14.82 9.96 -5.98
CA PRO A 219 15.49 9.45 -7.19
C PRO A 219 16.66 10.35 -7.65
N ALA A 220 17.79 9.72 -8.00
CA ALA A 220 18.99 10.43 -8.46
C ALA A 220 18.79 11.18 -9.79
N ASN A 221 17.94 10.64 -10.66
CA ASN A 221 17.72 11.15 -12.02
C ASN A 221 16.62 12.22 -12.11
N GLU A 222 16.11 12.70 -10.99
CA GLU A 222 15.08 13.72 -10.94
C GLU A 222 15.49 14.82 -9.95
N LYS A 223 15.19 16.06 -10.30
CA LYS A 223 15.47 17.20 -9.39
C LYS A 223 14.55 17.14 -8.18
N ILE A 224 15.08 17.59 -7.04
CA ILE A 224 14.28 17.79 -5.81
C ILE A 224 13.15 18.78 -6.10
N GLY A 225 11.93 18.31 -5.97
CA GLY A 225 10.72 19.03 -6.33
C GLY A 225 9.86 19.44 -5.12
N PRO A 226 8.71 20.09 -5.37
CA PRO A 226 7.76 20.45 -4.32
C PRO A 226 7.24 19.25 -3.53
N GLY A 227 7.13 18.06 -4.16
CA GLY A 227 6.71 16.82 -3.51
C GLY A 227 7.74 16.33 -2.48
N ASP A 228 9.03 16.38 -2.82
CA ASP A 228 10.10 15.99 -1.89
C ASP A 228 10.15 16.95 -0.68
N ARG A 229 10.02 18.25 -0.91
CA ARG A 229 9.97 19.27 0.15
C ARG A 229 8.72 19.16 1.03
N PHE A 230 7.60 18.71 0.46
CA PHE A 230 6.39 18.44 1.23
C PHE A 230 6.62 17.29 2.21
N ILE A 231 7.20 16.18 1.72
CA ILE A 231 7.51 15.00 2.54
C ILE A 231 8.56 15.37 3.60
N THR A 232 9.63 16.08 3.23
CA THR A 232 10.67 16.49 4.18
C THR A 232 10.12 17.29 5.36
N ARG A 233 9.12 18.16 5.13
CA ARG A 233 8.47 18.90 6.23
C ARG A 233 7.68 17.99 7.16
N ASP A 234 6.93 17.03 6.60
CA ASP A 234 6.21 16.03 7.41
C ASP A 234 7.21 15.17 8.23
N LEU A 235 8.37 14.80 7.64
CA LEU A 235 9.40 14.01 8.31
C LEU A 235 10.17 14.80 9.38
N ALA A 236 10.35 16.12 9.22
CA ALA A 236 11.04 16.97 10.20
C ALA A 236 10.29 17.07 11.55
N GLU A 237 9.01 16.73 11.57
CA GLU A 237 8.21 16.71 12.81
C GLU A 237 8.35 15.40 13.59
N LEU A 238 8.98 14.36 12.99
CA LEU A 238 9.18 13.07 13.62
C LEU A 238 10.40 13.08 14.57
N ARG A 239 10.32 12.23 15.60
CA ARG A 239 11.48 11.93 16.46
C ARG A 239 12.29 10.73 15.97
N THR A 240 11.68 9.94 15.09
CA THR A 240 12.27 8.74 14.49
C THR A 240 13.41 9.14 13.55
N PRO A 241 14.56 8.46 13.59
CA PRO A 241 15.67 8.73 12.68
C PRO A 241 15.25 8.52 11.24
N VAL A 242 15.68 9.42 10.36
CA VAL A 242 15.37 9.38 8.92
C VAL A 242 16.65 9.16 8.13
N VAL A 243 16.71 8.07 7.39
CA VAL A 243 17.80 7.77 6.43
C VAL A 243 17.33 8.20 5.04
N ALA A 244 18.03 9.16 4.45
CA ALA A 244 17.77 9.59 3.07
C ALA A 244 18.43 8.62 2.09
N VAL A 245 17.63 8.00 1.21
CA VAL A 245 18.12 7.05 0.22
C VAL A 245 17.99 7.61 -1.17
N VAL A 246 19.14 7.86 -1.82
CA VAL A 246 19.20 8.37 -3.21
C VAL A 246 19.11 7.17 -4.15
N THR A 247 17.90 6.88 -4.60
CA THR A 247 17.59 5.72 -5.46
C THR A 247 17.96 5.94 -6.92
N LYS A 248 17.97 4.85 -7.72
CA LYS A 248 18.29 4.87 -9.17
C LYS A 248 19.67 5.47 -9.49
N ALA A 249 20.66 5.27 -8.62
CA ALA A 249 22.01 5.78 -8.79
C ALA A 249 22.67 5.31 -10.10
N ASP A 250 22.27 4.15 -10.62
CA ASP A 250 22.70 3.56 -11.90
C ASP A 250 22.30 4.36 -13.15
N THR A 251 21.36 5.29 -13.02
CA THR A 251 20.80 6.05 -14.15
C THR A 251 21.47 7.40 -14.39
N VAL A 252 22.44 7.78 -13.56
CA VAL A 252 23.13 9.07 -13.61
C VAL A 252 24.65 8.90 -13.62
N THR A 253 25.38 9.95 -14.00
CA THR A 253 26.85 9.97 -13.89
C THR A 253 27.28 10.20 -12.43
N ARG A 254 28.54 9.91 -12.11
CA ARG A 254 29.08 10.13 -10.75
C ARG A 254 29.01 11.59 -10.32
N GLU A 255 29.26 12.52 -11.25
CA GLU A 255 29.20 13.97 -11.01
C GLU A 255 27.76 14.40 -10.69
N ALA A 256 26.79 13.89 -11.46
CA ALA A 256 25.36 14.16 -11.22
C ALA A 256 24.89 13.54 -9.90
N LEU A 257 25.37 12.34 -9.56
CA LEU A 257 25.06 11.70 -8.27
C LEU A 257 25.62 12.51 -7.11
N ALA A 258 26.89 12.98 -7.21
CA ALA A 258 27.51 13.82 -6.17
C ALA A 258 26.73 15.13 -5.98
N ALA A 259 26.32 15.78 -7.07
CA ALA A 259 25.49 16.98 -6.99
C ALA A 259 24.11 16.71 -6.34
N GLN A 260 23.49 15.57 -6.64
CA GLN A 260 22.23 15.19 -6.03
C GLN A 260 22.37 14.89 -4.53
N LEU A 261 23.45 14.21 -4.13
CA LEU A 261 23.74 13.94 -2.71
C LEU A 261 23.89 15.23 -1.91
N LEU A 262 24.62 16.22 -2.45
CA LEU A 262 24.74 17.55 -1.84
C LEU A 262 23.40 18.28 -1.75
N ALA A 263 22.55 18.14 -2.78
CA ALA A 263 21.22 18.75 -2.77
C ALA A 263 20.29 18.07 -1.76
N VAL A 264 20.43 16.76 -1.55
CA VAL A 264 19.68 16.00 -0.51
C VAL A 264 20.16 16.38 0.88
N ASP A 265 21.47 16.53 1.08
CA ASP A 265 22.05 16.97 2.37
C ASP A 265 21.49 18.35 2.78
N GLN A 266 21.34 19.27 1.84
CA GLN A 266 20.76 20.60 2.08
C GLN A 266 19.23 20.62 2.24
N LEU A 267 18.56 19.52 1.94
CA LEU A 267 17.09 19.45 1.97
C LEU A 267 16.52 19.30 3.38
N GLY A 268 17.23 18.61 4.29
CA GLY A 268 16.80 18.33 5.65
C GLY A 268 17.90 17.75 6.51
N GLU A 269 17.56 17.40 7.75
CA GLU A 269 18.45 16.71 8.68
C GLU A 269 18.22 15.19 8.56
N TRP A 270 19.27 14.45 8.25
CA TRP A 270 19.23 13.02 8.03
C TRP A 270 20.16 12.28 9.00
N ALA A 271 19.74 11.11 9.48
CA ALA A 271 20.62 10.22 10.22
C ALA A 271 21.78 9.74 9.35
N ASP A 272 21.46 9.40 8.09
CA ASP A 272 22.43 8.96 7.08
C ASP A 272 21.92 9.30 5.67
N ILE A 273 22.83 9.32 4.69
CA ILE A 273 22.50 9.48 3.25
C ILE A 273 23.18 8.36 2.48
N VAL A 274 22.39 7.47 1.87
CA VAL A 274 22.89 6.30 1.14
C VAL A 274 22.45 6.33 -0.33
N PRO A 275 23.35 6.40 -1.31
CA PRO A 275 23.00 6.20 -2.72
C PRO A 275 22.86 4.71 -3.03
N VAL A 276 21.78 4.29 -3.72
CA VAL A 276 21.53 2.89 -4.04
C VAL A 276 21.08 2.68 -5.48
N SER A 277 21.39 1.50 -6.03
CA SER A 277 20.77 0.97 -7.23
C SER A 277 20.15 -0.39 -6.96
N ALA A 278 18.85 -0.41 -6.72
CA ALA A 278 18.09 -1.65 -6.54
C ALA A 278 18.08 -2.55 -7.79
N LYS A 279 18.33 -2.01 -8.98
CA LYS A 279 18.42 -2.79 -10.22
C LYS A 279 19.76 -3.49 -10.41
N ARG A 280 20.83 -2.91 -9.87
CA ARG A 280 22.19 -3.45 -9.98
C ARG A 280 22.68 -4.10 -8.69
N ASP A 281 21.84 -4.09 -7.66
CA ASP A 281 22.19 -4.55 -6.33
C ASP A 281 23.41 -3.81 -5.75
N GLU A 282 23.51 -2.49 -6.07
CA GLU A 282 24.60 -1.65 -5.60
C GLU A 282 24.23 -0.95 -4.30
N GLN A 283 25.07 -1.06 -3.26
CA GLN A 283 24.91 -0.45 -1.93
C GLN A 283 23.65 -0.90 -1.15
N ILE A 284 23.05 -2.02 -1.49
CA ILE A 284 21.91 -2.59 -0.75
C ILE A 284 22.38 -3.11 0.60
N ASP A 285 23.50 -3.81 0.63
CA ASP A 285 24.17 -4.30 1.84
C ASP A 285 24.55 -3.15 2.80
N VAL A 286 25.08 -2.05 2.27
CA VAL A 286 25.40 -0.86 3.07
C VAL A 286 24.15 -0.24 3.67
N LEU A 287 23.07 -0.14 2.90
CA LEU A 287 21.80 0.37 3.43
C LEU A 287 21.26 -0.54 4.54
N GLU A 288 21.33 -1.86 4.38
CA GLU A 288 20.93 -2.81 5.41
C GLU A 288 21.73 -2.62 6.71
N GLU A 289 23.06 -2.46 6.62
CA GLU A 289 23.92 -2.19 7.77
C GLU A 289 23.57 -0.88 8.47
N VAL A 290 23.32 0.19 7.71
CA VAL A 290 22.87 1.47 8.27
C VAL A 290 21.55 1.30 9.01
N LEU A 291 20.56 0.64 8.41
CA LEU A 291 19.27 0.41 9.07
C LEU A 291 19.39 -0.45 10.33
N LEU A 292 20.23 -1.48 10.31
CA LEU A 292 20.50 -2.33 11.48
C LEU A 292 21.09 -1.53 12.65
N GLY A 293 21.88 -0.52 12.37
CA GLY A 293 22.41 0.40 13.38
C GLY A 293 21.32 1.15 14.15
N HIS A 294 20.15 1.36 13.55
CA HIS A 294 19.00 2.03 14.18
C HIS A 294 18.01 1.06 14.83
N MET A 295 18.13 -0.26 14.62
CA MET A 295 17.21 -1.22 15.21
C MET A 295 17.45 -1.38 16.73
N PRO A 296 16.37 -1.47 17.54
CA PRO A 296 16.46 -1.75 18.97
C PRO A 296 16.91 -3.18 19.25
N LEU A 297 17.39 -3.42 20.46
CA LEU A 297 17.52 -4.77 21.00
C LEU A 297 16.12 -5.35 21.18
N SER A 298 15.83 -6.44 20.51
CA SER A 298 14.51 -7.06 20.49
C SER A 298 14.64 -8.53 20.11
N PRO A 299 13.76 -9.42 20.59
CA PRO A 299 13.62 -10.75 20.02
C PRO A 299 13.18 -10.67 18.54
N PRO A 300 13.34 -11.77 17.78
CA PRO A 300 12.77 -11.85 16.42
C PRO A 300 11.28 -11.54 16.42
N LEU A 301 10.84 -10.68 15.49
CA LEU A 301 9.45 -10.25 15.34
C LEU A 301 8.64 -11.22 14.47
N TYR A 302 9.32 -11.92 13.56
CA TYR A 302 8.73 -12.90 12.65
C TYR A 302 9.48 -14.23 12.74
N PRO A 303 8.80 -15.36 12.53
CA PRO A 303 9.44 -16.67 12.45
C PRO A 303 10.54 -16.73 11.39
N THR A 304 11.56 -17.53 11.65
CA THR A 304 12.68 -17.70 10.72
C THR A 304 12.18 -18.26 9.38
N GLY A 305 12.54 -17.57 8.29
CA GLY A 305 12.16 -17.97 6.91
C GLY A 305 10.85 -17.35 6.41
N GLU A 306 10.10 -16.66 7.24
CA GLU A 306 8.94 -15.87 6.80
C GLU A 306 9.43 -14.58 6.13
N ILE A 307 9.05 -14.38 4.86
CA ILE A 307 9.53 -13.26 4.04
C ILE A 307 8.51 -12.12 4.01
N THR A 308 7.23 -12.43 4.21
CA THR A 308 6.12 -11.48 4.20
C THR A 308 4.90 -12.08 4.89
N ASP A 309 4.12 -11.26 5.54
CA ASP A 309 2.84 -11.62 6.16
C ASP A 309 1.64 -11.30 5.23
N GLU A 310 1.90 -10.89 3.98
CA GLU A 310 0.84 -10.57 3.04
C GLU A 310 0.01 -11.81 2.68
N PRO A 311 -1.34 -11.74 2.80
CA PRO A 311 -2.20 -12.83 2.36
C PRO A 311 -2.01 -13.16 0.88
N GLN A 312 -2.00 -14.44 0.53
CA GLN A 312 -1.84 -14.89 -0.85
C GLN A 312 -2.85 -14.24 -1.82
N GLN A 313 -4.08 -14.02 -1.35
CA GLN A 313 -5.13 -13.36 -2.14
C GLN A 313 -4.73 -11.94 -2.53
N VAL A 314 -4.16 -11.18 -1.60
CA VAL A 314 -3.68 -9.82 -1.85
C VAL A 314 -2.53 -9.83 -2.85
N MET A 315 -1.57 -10.73 -2.68
CA MET A 315 -0.44 -10.87 -3.61
C MET A 315 -0.90 -11.25 -5.03
N ILE A 316 -1.88 -12.14 -5.15
CA ILE A 316 -2.49 -12.51 -6.44
C ILE A 316 -3.18 -11.32 -7.09
N ALA A 317 -4.01 -10.57 -6.33
CA ALA A 317 -4.69 -9.36 -6.82
C ALA A 317 -3.67 -8.33 -7.32
N GLU A 318 -2.59 -8.11 -6.59
CA GLU A 318 -1.53 -7.18 -6.96
C GLU A 318 -0.79 -7.62 -8.24
N LEU A 319 -0.49 -8.91 -8.42
CA LEU A 319 0.12 -9.42 -9.66
C LEU A 319 -0.79 -9.23 -10.88
N VAL A 320 -2.10 -9.40 -10.72
CA VAL A 320 -3.08 -9.10 -11.79
C VAL A 320 -3.13 -7.59 -12.05
N ARG A 321 -3.10 -6.78 -10.99
CA ARG A 321 -3.11 -5.32 -11.12
C ARG A 321 -1.85 -4.80 -11.81
N GLU A 322 -0.68 -5.33 -11.49
CA GLU A 322 0.58 -4.99 -12.18
C GLU A 322 0.49 -5.27 -13.68
N ALA A 323 0.07 -6.49 -14.05
CA ALA A 323 -0.09 -6.86 -15.45
C ALA A 323 -1.14 -5.98 -16.19
N ALA A 324 -2.21 -5.59 -15.50
CA ALA A 324 -3.23 -4.70 -16.05
C ALA A 324 -2.74 -3.25 -16.18
N LEU A 325 -1.80 -2.80 -15.35
CA LEU A 325 -1.17 -1.47 -15.42
C LEU A 325 -0.15 -1.35 -16.56
N GLU A 326 0.41 -2.45 -17.05
CA GLU A 326 1.33 -2.41 -18.18
C GLU A 326 0.65 -1.83 -19.42
N GLY A 327 1.30 -0.84 -20.05
CA GLY A 327 0.81 -0.21 -21.28
C GLY A 327 -0.45 0.67 -21.14
N VAL A 328 -0.99 0.88 -19.95
CA VAL A 328 -2.09 1.83 -19.70
C VAL A 328 -1.55 3.24 -19.54
N ARG A 329 -2.36 4.22 -19.93
CA ARG A 329 -2.03 5.65 -19.83
C ARG A 329 -3.17 6.42 -19.16
N ASP A 330 -2.92 7.68 -18.87
CA ASP A 330 -3.87 8.65 -18.35
C ASP A 330 -4.47 8.29 -16.98
N GLU A 331 -5.77 8.37 -16.79
CA GLU A 331 -6.44 8.19 -15.49
C GLU A 331 -6.73 6.74 -15.11
N LEU A 332 -6.64 5.80 -16.04
CA LEU A 332 -7.00 4.39 -15.80
C LEU A 332 -6.18 3.73 -14.68
N PRO A 333 -4.87 4.01 -14.52
CA PRO A 333 -4.10 3.47 -13.39
C PRO A 333 -4.67 3.81 -12.02
N HIS A 334 -5.29 4.97 -11.88
CA HIS A 334 -5.86 5.43 -10.61
C HIS A 334 -7.20 4.75 -10.30
N SER A 335 -7.99 4.46 -11.32
CA SER A 335 -9.36 3.96 -11.22
C SER A 335 -9.49 2.44 -11.34
N LEU A 336 -8.39 1.69 -11.40
CA LEU A 336 -8.38 0.24 -11.46
C LEU A 336 -8.19 -0.34 -10.05
N ALA A 337 -9.16 -1.12 -9.57
CA ALA A 337 -9.00 -2.02 -8.41
C ALA A 337 -9.08 -3.47 -8.87
N VAL A 338 -8.54 -4.40 -8.06
CA VAL A 338 -8.55 -5.83 -8.36
C VAL A 338 -8.92 -6.58 -7.09
N ILE A 339 -9.82 -7.54 -7.21
CA ILE A 339 -10.29 -8.39 -6.12
C ILE A 339 -10.15 -9.84 -6.55
N VAL A 340 -9.67 -10.69 -5.66
CA VAL A 340 -9.76 -12.15 -5.81
C VAL A 340 -11.13 -12.58 -5.28
N ASP A 341 -11.99 -13.01 -6.19
CA ASP A 341 -13.35 -13.46 -5.84
C ASP A 341 -13.32 -14.87 -5.21
N GLU A 342 -12.46 -15.75 -5.74
CA GLU A 342 -12.42 -17.16 -5.34
C GLU A 342 -11.05 -17.78 -5.65
N ILE A 343 -10.57 -18.61 -4.74
CA ILE A 343 -9.46 -19.55 -4.98
C ILE A 343 -9.98 -20.94 -4.64
N ALA A 344 -10.12 -21.79 -5.65
CA ALA A 344 -10.67 -23.13 -5.50
C ALA A 344 -9.62 -24.18 -5.85
N ASP A 345 -9.35 -25.08 -4.91
CA ASP A 345 -8.39 -26.17 -5.06
C ASP A 345 -9.11 -27.46 -5.49
N PRO A 346 -8.81 -28.00 -6.69
CA PRO A 346 -9.42 -29.24 -7.15
C PRO A 346 -9.03 -30.46 -6.30
N ASP A 347 -7.98 -30.36 -5.50
CA ASP A 347 -7.50 -31.40 -4.61
C ASP A 347 -8.18 -31.32 -3.21
N ASP A 348 -8.95 -30.25 -2.91
CA ASP A 348 -9.75 -30.15 -1.69
C ASP A 348 -11.05 -30.95 -1.84
N GLU A 349 -11.25 -31.95 -0.96
CA GLU A 349 -12.43 -32.83 -0.96
C GLU A 349 -13.77 -32.07 -0.87
N ARG A 350 -13.78 -30.87 -0.23
CA ARG A 350 -14.96 -30.00 -0.13
C ARG A 350 -15.35 -29.33 -1.44
N GLU A 351 -14.42 -29.28 -2.39
CA GLU A 351 -14.61 -28.62 -3.69
C GLU A 351 -14.68 -29.60 -4.86
N VAL A 352 -14.54 -30.90 -4.57
CA VAL A 352 -14.69 -31.96 -5.56
C VAL A 352 -16.09 -31.90 -6.18
N GLY A 353 -16.14 -31.64 -7.48
CA GLY A 353 -17.38 -31.50 -8.26
C GLY A 353 -17.85 -30.06 -8.53
N ARG A 354 -17.39 -29.06 -7.77
CA ARG A 354 -17.64 -27.64 -8.07
C ARG A 354 -16.76 -27.13 -9.19
N ILE A 355 -15.53 -27.68 -9.30
CA ILE A 355 -14.53 -27.26 -10.27
C ILE A 355 -14.53 -28.23 -11.46
N LYS A 356 -15.08 -27.79 -12.60
CA LYS A 356 -15.09 -28.59 -13.83
C LYS A 356 -14.10 -28.03 -14.86
N GLY A 357 -13.31 -28.91 -15.48
CA GLY A 357 -12.56 -28.57 -16.70
C GLY A 357 -11.19 -27.91 -16.51
N VAL A 358 -10.66 -27.79 -15.28
CA VAL A 358 -9.36 -27.13 -15.01
C VAL A 358 -8.16 -28.09 -14.99
N GLY A 359 -8.37 -29.39 -15.15
CA GLY A 359 -7.30 -30.38 -15.30
C GLY A 359 -6.33 -30.44 -14.11
N GLY A 360 -6.84 -30.46 -12.86
CA GLY A 360 -6.02 -30.50 -11.65
C GLY A 360 -5.25 -29.21 -11.34
N ARG A 361 -5.63 -28.08 -11.94
CA ARG A 361 -5.02 -26.77 -11.68
C ARG A 361 -5.81 -26.01 -10.63
N LEU A 362 -5.12 -25.25 -9.78
CA LEU A 362 -5.77 -24.30 -8.87
C LEU A 362 -6.58 -23.29 -9.69
N GLN A 363 -7.86 -23.17 -9.42
CA GLN A 363 -8.70 -22.15 -10.07
C GLN A 363 -8.64 -20.85 -9.26
N VAL A 364 -8.31 -19.77 -9.94
CA VAL A 364 -8.29 -18.41 -9.36
C VAL A 364 -9.20 -17.53 -10.19
N ARG A 365 -10.27 -17.01 -9.57
CA ARG A 365 -11.20 -16.07 -10.18
C ARG A 365 -10.93 -14.67 -9.65
N VAL A 366 -10.78 -13.70 -10.58
CA VAL A 366 -10.37 -12.33 -10.23
C VAL A 366 -11.21 -11.32 -10.99
N SER A 367 -11.75 -10.33 -10.26
CA SER A 367 -12.46 -9.19 -10.82
C SER A 367 -11.56 -7.95 -10.90
N LEU A 368 -11.48 -7.39 -12.10
CA LEU A 368 -10.89 -6.07 -12.34
C LEU A 368 -12.01 -5.03 -12.32
N VAL A 369 -11.97 -4.13 -11.35
CA VAL A 369 -13.01 -3.11 -11.13
C VAL A 369 -12.54 -1.76 -11.65
N VAL A 370 -13.32 -1.13 -12.50
CA VAL A 370 -13.05 0.19 -13.09
C VAL A 370 -14.24 1.14 -12.85
N GLU A 371 -14.05 2.45 -12.98
CA GLU A 371 -15.12 3.42 -12.71
C GLU A 371 -16.08 3.66 -13.89
N ARG A 372 -15.64 3.39 -15.13
CA ARG A 372 -16.39 3.74 -16.35
C ARG A 372 -16.33 2.64 -17.39
N ASP A 373 -17.40 2.48 -18.18
CA ASP A 373 -17.45 1.49 -19.26
C ASP A 373 -16.41 1.75 -20.36
N SER A 374 -16.02 3.00 -20.61
CA SER A 374 -14.90 3.32 -21.48
C SER A 374 -13.58 2.73 -20.99
N GLN A 375 -13.35 2.72 -19.67
CA GLN A 375 -12.18 2.10 -19.04
C GLN A 375 -12.26 0.57 -19.12
N LYS A 376 -13.45 -0.02 -18.92
CA LYS A 376 -13.70 -1.45 -19.13
C LYS A 376 -13.33 -1.87 -20.56
N ALA A 377 -13.74 -1.09 -21.56
CA ALA A 377 -13.39 -1.34 -22.96
C ALA A 377 -11.86 -1.31 -23.21
N ILE A 378 -11.13 -0.41 -22.53
CA ILE A 378 -9.67 -0.32 -22.62
C ILE A 378 -9.00 -1.56 -22.02
N ILE A 379 -9.45 -2.03 -20.83
CA ILE A 379 -8.90 -3.22 -20.17
C ILE A 379 -9.16 -4.48 -21.00
N ILE A 380 -10.36 -4.64 -21.54
CA ILE A 380 -10.71 -5.80 -22.40
C ILE A 380 -9.95 -5.73 -23.71
N GLY A 381 -9.86 -4.56 -24.32
CA GLY A 381 -9.23 -4.33 -25.61
C GLY A 381 -9.99 -4.97 -26.79
N LYS A 382 -9.54 -4.71 -28.01
CA LYS A 382 -10.20 -5.19 -29.24
C LYS A 382 -10.26 -6.72 -29.26
N GLY A 383 -11.49 -7.27 -29.22
CA GLY A 383 -11.72 -8.72 -29.21
C GLY A 383 -11.13 -9.45 -28.01
N GLY A 384 -11.02 -8.80 -26.84
CA GLY A 384 -10.49 -9.43 -25.62
C GLY A 384 -8.96 -9.63 -25.61
N ARG A 385 -8.24 -9.13 -26.60
CA ARG A 385 -6.78 -9.37 -26.75
C ARG A 385 -6.00 -8.88 -25.55
N ARG A 386 -6.29 -7.66 -25.07
CA ARG A 386 -5.58 -7.10 -23.94
C ARG A 386 -5.83 -7.87 -22.65
N LEU A 387 -7.07 -8.19 -22.33
CA LEU A 387 -7.41 -8.98 -21.15
C LEU A 387 -6.71 -10.34 -21.17
N LYS A 388 -6.60 -10.96 -22.36
CA LYS A 388 -5.84 -12.19 -22.54
C LYS A 388 -4.34 -12.00 -22.24
N GLU A 389 -3.73 -10.90 -22.68
CA GLU A 389 -2.32 -10.56 -22.39
C GLU A 389 -2.11 -10.36 -20.88
N VAL A 390 -3.02 -9.61 -20.23
CA VAL A 390 -3.02 -9.44 -18.77
C VAL A 390 -3.06 -10.80 -18.08
N GLY A 391 -3.99 -11.68 -18.49
CA GLY A 391 -4.11 -13.03 -17.94
C GLY A 391 -2.86 -13.89 -18.11
N VAL A 392 -2.19 -13.82 -19.27
CA VAL A 392 -0.94 -14.56 -19.52
C VAL A 392 0.20 -14.05 -18.63
N ASN A 393 0.35 -12.73 -18.49
CA ASN A 393 1.43 -12.14 -17.70
C ASN A 393 1.20 -12.35 -16.21
N ALA A 394 0.00 -12.07 -15.70
CA ALA A 394 -0.37 -12.29 -14.30
C ALA A 394 -0.19 -13.75 -13.89
N ARG A 395 -0.68 -14.69 -14.71
CA ARG A 395 -0.58 -16.13 -14.42
C ARG A 395 0.84 -16.58 -14.18
N LYS A 396 1.83 -16.10 -14.95
CA LYS A 396 3.24 -16.44 -14.74
C LYS A 396 3.74 -16.04 -13.35
N GLY A 397 3.36 -14.84 -12.91
CA GLY A 397 3.70 -14.35 -11.57
C GLY A 397 3.02 -15.18 -10.48
N ILE A 398 1.73 -15.47 -10.65
CA ILE A 398 0.93 -16.25 -9.70
C ILE A 398 1.45 -17.69 -9.60
N GLU A 399 1.75 -18.36 -10.72
CA GLU A 399 2.34 -19.71 -10.73
C GLU A 399 3.70 -19.75 -10.03
N LYS A 400 4.51 -18.67 -10.16
CA LYS A 400 5.78 -18.54 -9.44
C LYS A 400 5.57 -18.35 -7.94
N LEU A 401 4.58 -17.53 -7.55
CA LEU A 401 4.23 -17.28 -6.16
C LEU A 401 3.75 -18.55 -5.45
N LEU A 402 2.85 -19.30 -6.10
CA LEU A 402 2.18 -20.45 -5.51
C LEU A 402 2.94 -21.78 -5.71
N GLY A 403 3.99 -21.81 -6.54
CA GLY A 403 4.76 -23.02 -6.87
C GLY A 403 3.95 -24.08 -7.64
N ARG A 404 2.74 -23.77 -8.12
CA ARG A 404 1.84 -24.70 -8.81
C ARG A 404 1.14 -24.08 -10.00
N LYS A 405 0.62 -24.92 -10.91
CA LYS A 405 -0.11 -24.47 -12.10
C LYS A 405 -1.49 -23.91 -11.74
N VAL A 406 -1.85 -22.81 -12.41
CA VAL A 406 -3.07 -22.05 -12.14
C VAL A 406 -3.94 -21.94 -13.39
N TYR A 407 -5.26 -22.08 -13.22
CA TYR A 407 -6.26 -21.61 -14.16
C TYR A 407 -6.77 -20.25 -13.68
N LEU A 408 -6.42 -19.18 -14.40
CA LEU A 408 -6.77 -17.81 -14.04
C LEU A 408 -7.96 -17.35 -14.89
N ASP A 409 -9.07 -17.03 -14.22
CA ASP A 409 -10.29 -16.48 -14.80
C ASP A 409 -10.42 -15.00 -14.43
N LEU A 410 -10.54 -14.14 -15.44
CA LEU A 410 -10.52 -12.68 -15.28
C LEU A 410 -11.86 -12.07 -15.74
N HIS A 411 -12.52 -11.36 -14.84
CA HIS A 411 -13.72 -10.59 -15.11
C HIS A 411 -13.46 -9.09 -15.01
N VAL A 412 -14.12 -8.27 -15.83
CA VAL A 412 -14.02 -6.81 -15.75
C VAL A 412 -15.39 -6.24 -15.42
N ARG A 413 -15.49 -5.56 -14.27
CA ARG A 413 -16.72 -4.96 -13.75
C ARG A 413 -16.59 -3.44 -13.68
N THR A 414 -17.71 -2.73 -13.79
CA THR A 414 -17.76 -1.27 -13.62
C THR A 414 -18.43 -0.95 -12.29
N ALA A 415 -17.74 -0.18 -11.44
CA ALA A 415 -18.29 0.41 -10.21
C ALA A 415 -18.06 1.92 -10.27
N LYS A 416 -19.14 2.68 -10.49
CA LYS A 416 -19.06 4.14 -10.67
C LYS A 416 -18.56 4.83 -9.39
N ASP A 417 -17.65 5.78 -9.58
CA ASP A 417 -17.15 6.69 -8.54
C ASP A 417 -16.64 6.01 -7.25
N TRP A 418 -16.19 4.73 -7.35
CA TRP A 418 -15.78 3.92 -6.19
C TRP A 418 -14.68 4.58 -5.35
N GLN A 419 -13.82 5.42 -5.94
CA GLN A 419 -12.75 6.13 -5.22
C GLN A 419 -13.27 7.21 -4.26
N SER A 420 -14.51 7.61 -4.41
CA SER A 420 -15.18 8.66 -3.60
C SER A 420 -16.24 8.08 -2.66
N ASP A 421 -16.60 6.80 -2.82
CA ASP A 421 -17.59 6.10 -1.99
C ASP A 421 -16.92 5.34 -0.85
N PRO A 422 -17.15 5.72 0.42
CA PRO A 422 -16.57 5.04 1.58
C PRO A 422 -16.91 3.55 1.69
N LYS A 423 -18.14 3.15 1.28
CA LYS A 423 -18.58 1.74 1.32
C LYS A 423 -17.88 0.92 0.23
N ALA A 424 -17.78 1.48 -0.99
CA ALA A 424 -17.04 0.83 -2.06
C ALA A 424 -15.56 0.69 -1.73
N LEU A 425 -14.93 1.71 -1.15
CA LEU A 425 -13.54 1.64 -0.69
C LEU A 425 -13.34 0.52 0.33
N ALA A 426 -14.21 0.41 1.35
CA ALA A 426 -14.12 -0.64 2.36
C ALA A 426 -14.27 -2.06 1.74
N ARG A 427 -15.18 -2.25 0.75
CA ARG A 427 -15.33 -3.52 0.02
C ARG A 427 -14.11 -3.87 -0.84
N LEU A 428 -13.39 -2.87 -1.31
CA LEU A 428 -12.19 -3.01 -2.13
C LEU A 428 -10.90 -3.12 -1.30
N GLY A 429 -11.01 -3.12 0.04
CA GLY A 429 -9.88 -3.26 0.96
C GLY A 429 -9.11 -1.96 1.22
N PHE A 430 -9.77 -0.78 1.10
CA PHE A 430 -9.17 0.54 1.30
C PHE A 430 -9.76 1.32 2.47
#